data_1d19bfa086437716f98055ef12534137
#
_entry.id   1d19bfa086437716f98055ef12534137
#
_cell.length_a   1.000
_cell.length_b   1.000
_cell.length_c   1.000
_cell.angle_alpha   90.00
_cell.angle_beta   90.00
_cell.angle_gamma   90.00
#
_symmetry.space_group_name_H-M   'P 1'
#
loop_
_entity.id
_entity.type
_entity.pdbx_description
1 polymer ?
#
loop_
_entity_poly.entity_id
_entity_poly.type
_entity_poly.pdbx_seq_one_letter_code
_entity_poly.pdbx_strand_id
1 'polypeptide(L)' 'AEYLLRRIPSDIKAAHYHDDEVHIRQILEASGLVPKGGMDLAAATIRGLILTVSHQGEIGELYPQVLGMLVHGACRELFD' A
#
# COMPACT_ATOMS: atom_id res chain seq x y z
N ALA A 1 -12.93 8.75 -16.05
CA ALA A 1 -12.18 7.74 -15.30
C ALA A 1 -12.98 7.25 -14.09
N GLU A 2 -13.51 8.15 -13.28
CA GLU A 2 -14.28 7.77 -12.10
C GLU A 2 -15.53 6.99 -12.47
N TYR A 3 -16.19 7.38 -13.55
CA TYR A 3 -17.37 6.69 -14.06
C TYR A 3 -17.04 5.23 -14.45
N LEU A 4 -15.89 5.04 -15.11
CA LEU A 4 -15.43 3.72 -15.49
C LEU A 4 -15.10 2.85 -14.28
N LEU A 5 -14.46 3.44 -13.27
CA LEU A 5 -14.11 2.74 -12.04
C LEU A 5 -15.34 2.24 -11.31
N ARG A 6 -16.43 2.99 -11.32
CA ARG A 6 -17.68 2.59 -10.69
C ARG A 6 -18.33 1.40 -11.37
N ARG A 7 -18.00 1.16 -12.65
CA ARG A 7 -18.55 0.05 -13.41
C ARG A 7 -17.74 -1.22 -13.29
N ILE A 8 -16.55 -1.15 -12.69
CA ILE A 8 -15.73 -2.34 -12.49
C ILE A 8 -16.34 -3.20 -11.39
N PRO A 9 -16.63 -4.49 -11.66
CA PRO A 9 -17.17 -5.37 -10.63
C PRO A 9 -16.23 -5.50 -9.43
N SER A 10 -16.82 -5.72 -8.25
CA SER A 10 -16.06 -5.83 -7.00
C SER A 10 -15.05 -6.96 -7.02
N ASP A 11 -15.39 -8.08 -7.68
CA ASP A 11 -14.49 -9.22 -7.77
C ASP A 11 -13.25 -8.92 -8.60
N ILE A 12 -13.37 -8.10 -9.65
CA ILE A 12 -12.22 -7.66 -10.43
C ILE A 12 -11.32 -6.75 -9.61
N LYS A 13 -11.90 -5.83 -8.82
CA LYS A 13 -11.14 -4.97 -7.94
C LYS A 13 -10.40 -5.77 -6.87
N ALA A 14 -11.07 -6.76 -6.29
CA ALA A 14 -10.47 -7.61 -5.28
C ALA A 14 -9.31 -8.41 -5.86
N ALA A 15 -9.46 -8.94 -7.06
CA ALA A 15 -8.41 -9.67 -7.76
C ALA A 15 -7.20 -8.76 -8.03
N HIS A 16 -7.45 -7.53 -8.45
CA HIS A 16 -6.39 -6.55 -8.71
C HIS A 16 -5.58 -6.25 -7.44
N TYR A 17 -6.26 -6.02 -6.33
CA TYR A 17 -5.59 -5.77 -5.05
C TYR A 17 -4.79 -6.99 -4.59
N HIS A 18 -5.32 -8.18 -4.83
CA HIS A 18 -4.61 -9.41 -4.49
C HIS A 18 -3.33 -9.56 -5.31
N ASP A 19 -3.39 -9.25 -6.61
CA ASP A 19 -2.22 -9.30 -7.49
C ASP A 19 -1.16 -8.30 -7.04
N ASP A 20 -1.56 -7.10 -6.63
CA ASP A 20 -0.63 -6.09 -6.10
C ASP A 20 0.04 -6.59 -4.83
N GLU A 21 -0.70 -7.25 -3.95
CA GLU A 21 -0.16 -7.81 -2.71
C GLU A 21 0.88 -8.91 -3.00
N VAL A 22 0.59 -9.79 -3.94
CA VAL A 22 1.52 -10.84 -4.36
C VAL A 22 2.79 -10.23 -4.90
N HIS A 23 2.66 -9.19 -5.73
CA HIS A 23 3.81 -8.50 -6.31
C HIS A 23 4.69 -7.86 -5.22
N ILE A 24 4.07 -7.20 -4.25
CA ILE A 24 4.79 -6.60 -3.12
C ILE A 24 5.55 -7.66 -2.34
N ARG A 25 4.93 -8.81 -2.07
CA ARG A 25 5.59 -9.92 -1.37
C ARG A 25 6.81 -10.40 -2.14
N GLN A 26 6.70 -10.54 -3.46
CA GLN A 26 7.81 -10.97 -4.30
C GLN A 26 8.98 -9.99 -4.22
N ILE A 27 8.70 -8.70 -4.22
CA ILE A 27 9.73 -7.66 -4.11
C ILE A 27 10.45 -7.77 -2.76
N LEU A 28 9.69 -7.94 -1.68
CA LEU A 28 10.26 -8.05 -0.33
C LEU A 28 11.12 -9.29 -0.20
N GLU A 29 10.66 -10.42 -0.72
CA GLU A 29 11.42 -11.67 -0.69
C GLU A 29 12.72 -11.53 -1.48
N ALA A 30 12.65 -10.92 -2.65
CA ALA A 30 13.83 -10.73 -3.51
C ALA A 30 14.86 -9.80 -2.86
N SER A 31 14.41 -8.84 -2.05
CA SER A 31 15.30 -7.89 -1.38
C SER A 31 16.03 -8.50 -0.17
N GLY A 32 15.57 -9.63 0.31
CA GLY A 32 16.13 -10.27 1.50
C GLY A 32 15.71 -9.63 2.82
N LEU A 33 14.80 -8.67 2.78
CA LEU A 33 14.32 -8.01 3.99
C LEU A 33 13.35 -8.93 4.74
N VAL A 34 13.49 -8.94 6.07
CA VAL A 34 12.62 -9.72 6.95
C VAL A 34 11.83 -8.76 7.81
N PRO A 35 10.58 -8.46 7.45
CA PRO A 35 9.79 -7.49 8.23
C PRO A 35 9.37 -8.07 9.57
N LYS A 36 9.37 -7.22 10.58
CA LYS A 36 8.82 -7.54 11.89
C LYS A 36 7.31 -7.72 11.73
N GLY A 37 6.78 -8.76 12.33
CA GLY A 37 5.36 -9.08 12.22
C GLY A 37 4.99 -9.89 10.99
N GLY A 38 5.95 -10.19 10.12
CA GLY A 38 5.76 -11.08 8.98
C GLY A 38 5.44 -10.37 7.68
N MET A 39 5.50 -11.14 6.60
CA MET A 39 5.25 -10.62 5.24
C MET A 39 3.82 -10.13 5.05
N ASP A 40 2.85 -10.76 5.70
CA ASP A 40 1.45 -10.36 5.57
C ASP A 40 1.23 -8.94 6.09
N LEU A 41 1.83 -8.64 7.25
CA LEU A 41 1.73 -7.29 7.83
C LEU A 41 2.42 -6.26 6.95
N ALA A 42 3.61 -6.59 6.44
CA ALA A 42 4.35 -5.68 5.56
C ALA A 42 3.57 -5.40 4.29
N ALA A 43 3.03 -6.42 3.64
CA ALA A 43 2.28 -6.27 2.41
C ALA A 43 1.01 -5.43 2.64
N ALA A 44 0.29 -5.69 3.73
CA ALA A 44 -0.91 -4.93 4.07
C ALA A 44 -0.58 -3.47 4.37
N THR A 45 0.53 -3.21 5.06
CA THR A 45 0.98 -1.85 5.38
C THR A 45 1.30 -1.07 4.11
N ILE A 46 2.04 -1.67 3.20
CA ILE A 46 2.39 -1.04 1.93
C ILE A 46 1.13 -0.76 1.11
N ARG A 47 0.21 -1.71 1.09
CA ARG A 47 -1.08 -1.54 0.41
C ARG A 47 -1.87 -0.38 1.00
N GLY A 48 -1.88 -0.24 2.33
CA GLY A 48 -2.51 0.90 2.99
C GLY A 48 -1.90 2.21 2.56
N LEU A 49 -0.58 2.28 2.46
CA LEU A 49 0.12 3.48 1.99
C LEU A 49 -0.27 3.81 0.54
N ILE A 50 -0.35 2.80 -0.31
CA ILE A 50 -0.77 2.99 -1.70
C ILE A 50 -2.20 3.53 -1.77
N LEU A 51 -3.09 3.02 -0.93
CA LEU A 51 -4.48 3.48 -0.90
C LEU A 51 -4.61 4.94 -0.48
N THR A 52 -3.71 5.45 0.37
CA THR A 52 -3.75 6.86 0.76
C THR A 52 -3.52 7.79 -0.43
N VAL A 53 -2.79 7.32 -1.46
CA VAL A 53 -2.56 8.12 -2.66
C VAL A 53 -3.86 8.48 -3.35
N SER A 54 -4.83 7.56 -3.36
CA SER A 54 -6.14 7.79 -3.95
C SER A 54 -6.96 8.82 -3.18
N HIS A 55 -6.63 9.03 -1.91
CA HIS A 55 -7.36 9.93 -1.02
C HIS A 55 -6.57 11.19 -0.65
N GLN A 56 -5.52 11.49 -1.41
CA GLN A 56 -4.65 12.63 -1.09
C GLN A 56 -5.39 13.96 -1.06
N GLY A 57 -6.43 14.10 -1.88
CA GLY A 57 -7.23 15.33 -1.90
C GLY A 57 -7.98 15.57 -0.59
N GLU A 58 -8.33 14.52 0.13
CA GLU A 58 -9.01 14.63 1.43
C GLU A 58 -8.05 15.07 2.52
N ILE A 59 -6.77 14.73 2.39
CA ILE A 59 -5.74 15.12 3.34
C ILE A 59 -5.27 16.56 3.08
N GLY A 60 -5.19 16.96 1.81
CA GLY A 60 -4.92 18.33 1.43
C GLY A 60 -3.46 18.62 1.12
N GLU A 61 -3.08 19.89 1.28
CA GLU A 61 -1.77 20.37 0.87
C GLU A 61 -0.60 19.75 1.65
N LEU A 62 -0.87 19.27 2.84
CA LEU A 62 0.16 18.65 3.67
C LEU A 62 0.40 17.17 3.33
N TYR A 63 -0.32 16.65 2.35
CA TYR A 63 -0.21 15.22 2.00
C TYR A 63 1.24 14.75 1.76
N PRO A 64 2.09 15.48 1.02
CA PRO A 64 3.47 15.00 0.82
C PRO A 64 4.23 14.82 2.12
N GLN A 65 4.05 15.74 3.09
CA GLN A 65 4.69 15.62 4.40
C GLN A 65 4.10 14.46 5.19
N VAL A 66 2.77 14.33 5.15
CA VAL A 66 2.07 13.23 5.85
C VAL A 66 2.50 11.88 5.28
N LEU A 67 2.56 11.77 3.95
CA LEU A 67 2.99 10.53 3.32
C LEU A 67 4.42 10.17 3.73
N GLY A 68 5.31 11.15 3.75
CA GLY A 68 6.69 10.93 4.19
C GLY A 68 6.75 10.39 5.61
N MET A 69 5.95 10.94 6.52
CA MET A 69 5.89 10.48 7.91
C MET A 69 5.34 9.06 8.00
N LEU A 70 4.30 8.76 7.23
CA LEU A 70 3.70 7.42 7.23
C LEU A 70 4.68 6.37 6.71
N VAL A 71 5.38 6.68 5.61
CA VAL A 71 6.37 5.76 5.03
C VAL A 71 7.53 5.56 6.00
N HIS A 72 8.05 6.64 6.55
CA HIS A 72 9.17 6.56 7.49
C HIS A 72 8.80 5.76 8.74
N GLY A 73 7.63 6.04 9.31
CA GLY A 73 7.13 5.32 10.47
C GLY A 73 6.92 3.84 10.19
N ALA A 74 6.33 3.52 9.03
CA ALA A 74 6.12 2.13 8.64
C ALA A 74 7.45 1.39 8.48
N CYS A 75 8.44 2.02 7.86
CA CYS A 75 9.76 1.40 7.68
C CYS A 75 10.44 1.13 9.03
N ARG A 76 10.34 2.06 9.96
CA ARG A 76 10.90 1.87 11.29
C ARG A 76 10.23 0.71 12.02
N GLU A 77 8.91 0.64 11.94
CA GLU A 77 8.16 -0.43 12.62
C GLU A 77 8.39 -1.80 11.99
N LEU A 78 8.56 -1.85 10.69
CA LEU A 78 8.69 -3.13 9.98
C LEU A 78 10.14 -3.64 9.93
N PHE A 79 11.14 -2.74 9.86
CA PHE A 79 12.51 -3.16 9.54
C PHE A 79 13.55 -2.74 10.57
N ASP A 80 13.21 -1.83 11.45
CA ASP A 80 14.12 -1.44 12.53
C ASP A 80 13.75 -2.16 13.82
#